data_747d910d13e8fbd869d48af53ae94e44
#
_entry.id   747d910d13e8fbd869d48af53ae94e44
#
_cell.length_a   1.000
_cell.length_b   1.000
_cell.length_c   1.000
_cell.angle_alpha   90.00
_cell.angle_beta   90.00
_cell.angle_gamma   90.00
#
_symmetry.space_group_name_H-M   'P 1'
#
loop_
_entity.id
_entity.type
_entity.pdbx_description
1 polymer ?
#
loop_
_entity_poly.entity_id
_entity_poly.type
_entity_poly.pdbx_seq_one_letter_code
_entity_poly.pdbx_strand_id
1 'polypeptide(L)'
;MEFVVKMVERRKVKITVMKRFNPSEVFEKSPVTPVNPLGECELFSDGQEFLVREDGKMPEGFCTSAWHTIFCNVRTLAFGGDLPWFKEKGVAISCCSDGLRPVVFKLERI
;
A
#
# COMPACT_ATOMS: atom_id res chain seq x y z
N MET A 1 -0.27 -39.33 -17.67
CA MET A 1 0.25 -38.44 -16.62
C MET A 1 -0.86 -37.51 -16.17
N GLU A 2 -1.14 -37.53 -14.90
CA GLU A 2 -2.14 -36.65 -14.32
C GLU A 2 -1.49 -35.39 -13.80
N PHE A 3 -2.05 -34.23 -14.14
CA PHE A 3 -1.64 -32.96 -13.57
C PHE A 3 -2.56 -32.63 -12.41
N VAL A 4 -1.97 -32.49 -11.24
CA VAL A 4 -2.69 -31.99 -10.08
C VAL A 4 -2.53 -30.47 -10.05
N VAL A 5 -3.64 -29.77 -10.32
CA VAL A 5 -3.67 -28.32 -10.18
C VAL A 5 -3.97 -28.01 -8.72
N LYS A 6 -2.95 -27.52 -8.04
CA LYS A 6 -3.11 -27.06 -6.66
C LYS A 6 -3.67 -25.64 -6.68
N MET A 7 -4.89 -25.47 -6.18
CA MET A 7 -5.49 -24.17 -6.02
C MET A 7 -4.78 -23.44 -4.87
N VAL A 8 -4.22 -22.27 -5.17
CA VAL A 8 -3.64 -21.39 -4.16
C VAL A 8 -4.76 -20.47 -3.66
N GLU A 9 -5.06 -20.56 -2.38
CA GLU A 9 -6.06 -19.69 -1.77
C GLU A 9 -5.48 -18.31 -1.56
N ARG A 10 -6.29 -17.30 -1.86
CA ARG A 10 -5.92 -15.93 -1.59
C ARG A 10 -6.00 -15.67 -0.09
N ARG A 11 -4.93 -15.12 0.45
CA ARG A 11 -4.83 -14.75 1.87
C ARG A 11 -5.28 -13.29 2.08
N LYS A 12 -5.63 -12.97 3.29
CA LYS A 12 -5.91 -11.59 3.69
C LYS A 12 -4.60 -10.81 3.77
N VAL A 13 -4.69 -9.51 3.52
CA VAL A 13 -3.55 -8.59 3.65
C VAL A 13 -3.99 -7.40 4.49
N LYS A 14 -3.23 -7.11 5.53
CA LYS A 14 -3.45 -5.92 6.36
C LYS A 14 -2.61 -4.78 5.79
N ILE A 15 -3.24 -3.62 5.62
CA ILE A 15 -2.57 -2.39 5.21
C ILE A 15 -2.51 -1.47 6.41
N THR A 16 -1.31 -1.03 6.78
CA THR A 16 -1.11 -0.07 7.87
C THR A 16 -0.51 1.21 7.30
N VAL A 17 -1.10 2.36 7.62
CA VAL A 17 -0.54 3.66 7.28
C VAL A 17 0.64 3.92 8.22
N MET A 18 1.85 3.87 7.68
CA MET A 18 3.07 4.00 8.48
C MET A 18 3.48 5.46 8.68
N LYS A 19 3.44 6.23 7.61
CA LYS A 19 3.84 7.63 7.67
C LYS A 19 3.24 8.41 6.51
N ARG A 20 2.78 9.63 6.82
CA ARG A 20 2.35 10.62 5.83
C ARG A 20 3.39 11.73 5.83
N PHE A 21 3.74 12.18 4.64
CA PHE A 21 4.72 13.27 4.47
C PHE A 21 4.03 14.53 4.00
N ASN A 22 4.46 15.68 4.50
CA ASN A 22 4.10 16.93 3.88
C ASN A 22 5.15 17.30 2.81
N PRO A 23 4.85 18.24 1.90
CA PRO A 23 5.78 18.57 0.81
C PRO A 23 7.16 19.04 1.27
N SER A 24 7.25 19.72 2.42
CA SER A 24 8.52 20.22 2.93
C SER A 24 9.44 19.11 3.45
N GLU A 25 8.88 17.95 3.77
CA GLU A 25 9.66 16.77 4.16
C GLU A 25 10.23 16.03 2.96
N VAL A 26 9.63 16.21 1.78
CA VAL A 26 10.06 15.52 0.56
C VAL A 26 11.05 16.36 -0.23
N PHE A 27 10.79 17.68 -0.33
CA PHE A 27 11.60 18.59 -1.12
C PHE A 27 12.00 19.80 -0.28
N GLU A 28 13.30 20.14 -0.31
CA GLU A 28 13.78 21.40 0.25
C GLU A 28 13.16 22.59 -0.48
N LYS A 29 13.06 22.46 -1.80
CA LYS A 29 12.37 23.42 -2.66
C LYS A 29 11.41 22.68 -3.57
N SER A 30 10.12 22.95 -3.42
CA SER A 30 9.11 22.27 -4.23
C SER A 30 9.28 22.57 -5.71
N PRO A 31 9.24 21.54 -6.58
CA PRO A 31 9.29 21.71 -8.03
C PRO A 31 8.01 22.28 -8.61
N VAL A 32 6.94 22.34 -7.84
CA VAL A 32 5.62 22.87 -8.26
C VAL A 32 5.05 23.75 -7.15
N THR A 33 4.13 24.62 -7.54
CA THR A 33 3.44 25.50 -6.61
C THR A 33 1.99 25.04 -6.46
N PRO A 34 1.59 24.51 -5.30
CA PRO A 34 0.19 24.15 -5.06
C PRO A 34 -0.73 25.39 -5.19
N VAL A 35 -1.93 25.18 -5.71
CA VAL A 35 -2.94 26.24 -5.82
C VAL A 35 -3.35 26.72 -4.41
N ASN A 36 -3.44 25.79 -3.46
CA ASN A 36 -3.67 26.08 -2.05
C ASN A 36 -2.56 25.43 -1.23
N PRO A 37 -2.22 25.93 -0.04
CA PRO A 37 -1.24 25.30 0.81
C PRO A 37 -1.58 23.83 1.09
N LEU A 38 -0.61 22.94 0.95
CA LEU A 38 -0.78 21.51 1.21
C LEU A 38 0.01 21.09 2.43
N GLY A 39 -0.69 20.40 3.35
CA GLY A 39 -0.07 19.62 4.41
C GLY A 39 -0.02 18.16 4.02
N GLU A 40 0.01 17.26 5.01
CA GLU A 40 -0.10 15.82 4.78
C GLU A 40 -1.45 15.47 4.19
N CYS A 41 -1.53 14.30 3.53
CA CYS A 41 -2.78 13.78 2.99
C CYS A 41 -3.83 13.60 4.10
N GLU A 42 -4.99 14.20 3.93
CA GLU A 42 -6.09 14.15 4.90
C GLU A 42 -6.97 12.91 4.75
N LEU A 43 -6.78 12.12 3.68
CA LEU A 43 -7.57 10.91 3.45
C LEU A 43 -7.19 9.77 4.39
N PHE A 44 -6.01 9.84 5.01
CA PHE A 44 -5.50 8.83 5.91
C PHE A 44 -5.06 9.45 7.23
N SER A 45 -4.92 8.60 8.25
CA SER A 45 -4.31 8.94 9.53
C SER A 45 -3.15 7.99 9.81
N ASP A 46 -2.11 8.48 10.46
CA ASP A 46 -0.97 7.63 10.83
C ASP A 46 -1.44 6.50 11.75
N GLY A 47 -0.99 5.29 11.46
CA GLY A 47 -1.38 4.10 12.21
C GLY A 47 -2.73 3.49 11.81
N GLN A 48 -3.47 4.12 10.91
CA GLN A 48 -4.75 3.59 10.42
C GLN A 48 -4.55 2.25 9.72
N GLU A 49 -5.45 1.30 9.98
CA GLU A 49 -5.38 -0.03 9.40
C GLU A 49 -6.58 -0.32 8.51
N PHE A 50 -6.33 -1.07 7.44
CA PHE A 50 -7.35 -1.58 6.53
C PHE A 50 -7.09 -3.06 6.30
N LEU A 51 -8.16 -3.81 6.06
CA LEU A 51 -8.08 -5.23 5.76
C LEU A 51 -8.53 -5.50 4.33
N VAL A 52 -7.63 -6.08 3.54
CA VAL A 52 -7.98 -6.65 2.25
C VAL A 52 -8.37 -8.10 2.48
N ARG A 53 -9.62 -8.42 2.18
CA ARG A 53 -10.16 -9.76 2.39
C ARG A 53 -9.76 -10.69 1.24
N GLU A 54 -10.15 -11.95 1.36
CA GLU A 54 -9.83 -12.99 0.36
C GLU A 54 -10.41 -12.69 -1.01
N ASP A 55 -11.43 -11.83 -1.12
CA ASP A 55 -11.98 -11.40 -2.41
C ASP A 55 -11.05 -10.44 -3.17
N GLY A 56 -10.05 -9.90 -2.50
CA GLY A 56 -9.05 -9.01 -3.10
C GLY A 56 -9.57 -7.63 -3.47
N LYS A 57 -10.73 -7.24 -2.97
CA LYS A 57 -11.32 -5.94 -3.27
C LYS A 57 -10.70 -4.84 -2.43
N MET A 58 -10.71 -3.63 -2.97
CA MET A 58 -10.27 -2.45 -2.23
C MET A 58 -11.10 -2.31 -0.94
N PRO A 59 -10.43 -2.11 0.22
CA PRO A 59 -11.15 -1.88 1.46
C PRO A 59 -12.02 -0.63 1.38
N GLU A 60 -13.15 -0.64 2.07
CA GLU A 60 -14.02 0.51 2.16
C GLU A 60 -13.29 1.71 2.78
N GLY A 61 -13.47 2.87 2.18
CA GLY A 61 -12.84 4.10 2.65
C GLY A 61 -11.39 4.28 2.24
N PHE A 62 -10.82 3.35 1.48
CA PHE A 62 -9.45 3.47 0.99
C PHE A 62 -9.39 4.37 -0.25
N CYS A 63 -8.27 5.08 -0.43
CA CYS A 63 -8.06 5.94 -1.58
C CYS A 63 -7.86 5.13 -2.85
N THR A 64 -8.66 5.36 -3.89
CA THR A 64 -8.58 4.64 -5.16
C THR A 64 -7.22 4.80 -5.84
N SER A 65 -6.65 6.01 -5.82
CA SER A 65 -5.34 6.27 -6.42
C SER A 65 -4.22 5.50 -5.71
N ALA A 66 -4.25 5.50 -4.38
CA ALA A 66 -3.30 4.71 -3.59
C ALA A 66 -3.48 3.21 -3.86
N TRP A 67 -4.72 2.75 -3.96
CA TRP A 67 -5.02 1.35 -4.26
C TRP A 67 -4.41 0.90 -5.58
N HIS A 68 -4.56 1.72 -6.63
CA HIS A 68 -3.95 1.42 -7.93
C HIS A 68 -2.44 1.23 -7.83
N THR A 69 -1.78 2.04 -7.01
CA THR A 69 -0.33 1.99 -6.87
C THR A 69 0.15 0.77 -6.08
N ILE A 70 -0.54 0.41 -5.00
CA ILE A 70 -0.12 -0.68 -4.11
C ILE A 70 -0.68 -2.04 -4.50
N PHE A 71 -1.64 -2.09 -5.43
CA PHE A 71 -2.39 -3.31 -5.75
C PHE A 71 -1.51 -4.49 -6.12
N CYS A 72 -0.48 -4.30 -6.92
CA CYS A 72 0.40 -5.39 -7.34
C CYS A 72 1.07 -6.07 -6.14
N ASN A 73 1.55 -5.28 -5.17
CA ASN A 73 2.16 -5.84 -3.97
C ASN A 73 1.14 -6.52 -3.06
N VAL A 74 -0.05 -5.94 -2.93
CA VAL A 74 -1.15 -6.60 -2.20
C VAL A 74 -1.45 -7.96 -2.81
N ARG A 75 -1.58 -8.01 -4.13
CA ARG A 75 -1.87 -9.26 -4.85
C ARG A 75 -0.75 -10.28 -4.69
N THR A 76 0.50 -9.84 -4.81
CA THR A 76 1.66 -10.73 -4.60
C THR A 76 1.60 -11.39 -3.23
N LEU A 77 1.40 -10.61 -2.17
CA LEU A 77 1.30 -11.13 -0.83
C LEU A 77 0.08 -12.04 -0.65
N ALA A 78 -1.06 -11.64 -1.21
CA ALA A 78 -2.30 -12.41 -1.07
C ALA A 78 -2.17 -13.83 -1.62
N PHE A 79 -1.39 -14.02 -2.68
CA PHE A 79 -1.17 -15.35 -3.29
C PHE A 79 0.09 -16.03 -2.79
N GLY A 80 0.65 -15.59 -1.67
CA GLY A 80 1.76 -16.27 -1.00
C GLY A 80 3.15 -15.88 -1.47
N GLY A 81 3.26 -14.86 -2.33
CA GLY A 81 4.54 -14.35 -2.79
C GLY A 81 5.25 -13.50 -1.74
N ASP A 82 6.54 -13.36 -1.89
CA ASP A 82 7.39 -12.55 -1.02
C ASP A 82 8.32 -11.68 -1.85
N LEU A 83 8.78 -10.57 -1.26
CA LEU A 83 9.77 -9.70 -1.89
C LEU A 83 11.16 -10.18 -1.46
N PRO A 84 12.01 -10.64 -2.39
CA PRO A 84 13.27 -11.32 -2.01
C PRO A 84 14.30 -10.40 -1.35
N TRP A 85 14.16 -9.09 -1.48
CA TRP A 85 15.09 -8.14 -0.86
C TRP A 85 14.75 -7.78 0.59
N PHE A 86 13.66 -8.33 1.16
CA PHE A 86 13.34 -8.20 2.57
C PHE A 86 13.56 -9.54 3.28
N LYS A 87 14.05 -9.49 4.52
CA LYS A 87 14.16 -10.69 5.35
C LYS A 87 12.79 -11.21 5.77
N GLU A 88 11.88 -10.30 6.06
CA GLU A 88 10.52 -10.60 6.51
C GLU A 88 9.71 -11.20 5.37
N LYS A 89 9.08 -12.34 5.63
CA LYS A 89 8.15 -12.96 4.69
C LYS A 89 6.76 -12.37 4.87
N GLY A 90 6.05 -12.22 3.75
CA GLY A 90 4.67 -11.74 3.79
C GLY A 90 4.54 -10.25 4.08
N VAL A 91 5.59 -9.47 3.87
CA VAL A 91 5.60 -8.02 4.13
C VAL A 91 6.08 -7.27 2.89
N ALA A 92 5.43 -6.15 2.61
CA ALA A 92 5.87 -5.19 1.61
C ALA A 92 5.68 -3.77 2.14
N ILE A 93 6.54 -2.87 1.70
CA ILE A 93 6.40 -1.44 1.96
C ILE A 93 6.08 -0.78 0.62
N SER A 94 4.97 -0.09 0.56
CA SER A 94 4.48 0.58 -0.64
C SER A 94 4.07 2.00 -0.32
N CYS A 95 3.82 2.81 -1.33
CA CYS A 95 3.35 4.17 -1.14
C CYS A 95 2.28 4.54 -2.15
N CYS A 96 1.56 5.63 -1.88
CA CYS A 96 0.56 6.16 -2.81
C CYS A 96 1.24 6.82 -4.02
N SER A 97 0.41 7.29 -4.97
CA SER A 97 0.88 7.91 -6.21
C SER A 97 1.27 9.39 -6.06
N ASP A 98 1.03 10.01 -4.91
CA ASP A 98 1.31 11.43 -4.72
C ASP A 98 2.76 11.66 -4.29
N GLY A 99 3.61 12.07 -5.24
CA GLY A 99 5.03 12.32 -4.98
C GLY A 99 5.30 13.60 -4.19
N LEU A 100 4.33 14.48 -4.03
CA LEU A 100 4.48 15.72 -3.28
C LEU A 100 4.18 15.54 -1.78
N ARG A 101 3.19 14.69 -1.48
CA ARG A 101 2.81 14.35 -0.10
C ARG A 101 2.52 12.86 0.02
N PRO A 102 3.56 12.02 -0.11
CA PRO A 102 3.37 10.57 -0.14
C PRO A 102 2.87 10.02 1.19
N VAL A 103 2.10 8.95 1.09
CA VAL A 103 1.66 8.14 2.21
C VAL A 103 2.30 6.77 2.06
N VAL A 104 3.03 6.33 3.06
CA VAL A 104 3.74 5.04 3.05
C VAL A 104 2.93 4.01 3.82
N PHE A 105 2.75 2.86 3.22
CA PHE A 105 1.97 1.75 3.77
C PHE A 105 2.85 0.53 4.02
N LYS A 106 2.58 -0.16 5.12
CA LYS A 106 3.07 -1.51 5.36
C LYS A 106 1.96 -2.48 4.97
N LEU A 107 2.28 -3.44 4.14
CA LEU A 107 1.38 -4.50 3.71
C LEU A 107 1.83 -5.79 4.36
N GLU A 108 0.91 -6.49 5.03
CA GLU A 108 1.22 -7.74 5.74
C GLU A 108 0.21 -8.81 5.39
N ARG A 109 0.71 -9.94 4.90
CA ARG A 109 -0.11 -11.14 4.72
C ARG A 109 -0.43 -11.71 6.09
N ILE A 110 -1.68 -12.00 6.35
CA ILE A 110 -2.13 -12.59 7.62
C ILE A 110 -2.93 -13.86 7.42
#